data_77abe97b6bb081ad75c64af8fe79e763
#
_entry.id   77abe97b6bb081ad75c64af8fe79e763
#
_cell.length_a   1.000
_cell.length_b   1.000
_cell.length_c   1.000
_cell.angle_alpha   90.00
_cell.angle_beta   90.00
_cell.angle_gamma   90.00
#
_symmetry.space_group_name_H-M   'P 1'
#
loop_
_entity.id
_entity.type
_entity.pdbx_description
1 polymer ?
#
loop_
_entity_poly.entity_id
_entity_poly.type
_entity_poly.pdbx_seq_one_letter_code
_entity_poly.pdbx_strand_id
1 'polypeptide(L)'
;VNDINALPYHAGMDSATRSANQDAFLLEKCDVIVATIAFGMGIDKPDVRYVIHYDIPKSLEGYYQETGRAGRDGGEGQCITFYTNKDLQKLEKFMQGKPVAEQEIGKQLLLETASYAESSLCRRRTLLHYFGEDYNQDNCGNCDNCLNPKKQVEAKDDLCAIIETILALKEKFKADYITNILIGKETNEIKSYNHDELEMFGTMGADDERRLMAVIRQAIIA
;
A
#
# COMPACT_ATOMS: atom_id res chain seq x y z
N VAL A 1 -5.28 22.98 -19.02
CA VAL A 1 -6.16 23.43 -17.93
C VAL A 1 -5.35 24.13 -16.84
N ASN A 2 -4.10 23.73 -16.60
CA ASN A 2 -3.27 24.26 -15.51
C ASN A 2 -1.92 24.80 -16.00
N ASP A 3 -1.76 25.05 -17.30
CA ASP A 3 -0.53 25.57 -17.97
C ASP A 3 0.75 24.79 -17.61
N ILE A 4 0.62 23.50 -17.30
CA ILE A 4 1.74 22.59 -17.04
C ILE A 4 2.12 21.92 -18.36
N ASN A 5 3.38 22.10 -18.78
CA ASN A 5 3.92 21.45 -19.96
C ASN A 5 4.28 19.99 -19.63
N ALA A 6 3.38 19.06 -19.94
CA ALA A 6 3.52 17.64 -19.63
C ALA A 6 3.51 16.77 -20.90
N LEU A 7 4.41 15.78 -20.97
CA LEU A 7 4.51 14.84 -22.07
C LEU A 7 4.27 13.39 -21.61
N PRO A 8 3.64 12.53 -22.41
CA PRO A 8 3.44 11.13 -22.10
C PRO A 8 4.67 10.27 -22.42
N TYR A 9 4.81 9.16 -21.67
CA TYR A 9 5.82 8.14 -21.98
C TYR A 9 5.32 6.74 -21.59
N HIS A 10 5.02 5.89 -22.56
CA HIS A 10 4.58 4.52 -22.31
C HIS A 10 4.95 3.60 -23.46
N ALA A 11 4.97 2.29 -23.22
CA ALA A 11 5.38 1.26 -24.19
C ALA A 11 4.53 1.20 -25.46
N GLY A 12 3.28 1.69 -25.44
CA GLY A 12 2.39 1.75 -26.60
C GLY A 12 2.67 2.91 -27.56
N MET A 13 3.65 3.80 -27.25
CA MET A 13 4.06 4.86 -28.15
C MET A 13 5.09 4.34 -29.16
N ASP A 14 5.14 4.94 -30.35
CA ASP A 14 6.21 4.69 -31.29
C ASP A 14 7.57 5.13 -30.73
N SER A 15 8.64 4.50 -31.20
CA SER A 15 9.98 4.70 -30.65
C SER A 15 10.50 6.13 -30.85
N ALA A 16 10.19 6.78 -31.97
CA ALA A 16 10.67 8.13 -32.28
C ALA A 16 10.03 9.17 -31.35
N THR A 17 8.70 9.13 -31.19
CA THR A 17 7.96 10.02 -30.27
C THR A 17 8.40 9.80 -28.81
N ARG A 18 8.61 8.53 -28.43
CA ARG A 18 9.07 8.19 -27.09
C ARG A 18 10.45 8.76 -26.77
N SER A 19 11.40 8.62 -27.72
CA SER A 19 12.73 9.22 -27.59
C SER A 19 12.66 10.76 -27.54
N ALA A 20 11.87 11.37 -28.42
CA ALA A 20 11.71 12.82 -28.45
C ALA A 20 11.14 13.38 -27.12
N ASN A 21 10.16 12.71 -26.53
CA ASN A 21 9.59 13.09 -25.24
C ASN A 21 10.60 12.92 -24.09
N GLN A 22 11.40 11.86 -24.12
CA GLN A 22 12.49 11.66 -23.18
C GLN A 22 13.54 12.78 -23.28
N ASP A 23 14.00 13.09 -24.49
CA ASP A 23 14.96 14.15 -24.72
C ASP A 23 14.40 15.51 -24.31
N ALA A 24 13.12 15.77 -24.56
CA ALA A 24 12.46 17.00 -24.12
C ALA A 24 12.48 17.15 -22.60
N PHE A 25 12.26 16.05 -21.87
CA PHE A 25 12.34 16.06 -20.39
C PHE A 25 13.77 16.24 -19.89
N LEU A 26 14.74 15.54 -20.46
CA LEU A 26 16.15 15.66 -20.10
C LEU A 26 16.71 17.08 -20.38
N LEU A 27 16.25 17.71 -21.45
CA LEU A 27 16.65 19.05 -21.87
C LEU A 27 15.78 20.17 -21.28
N GLU A 28 14.93 19.86 -20.29
CA GLU A 28 14.06 20.84 -19.59
C GLU A 28 13.07 21.59 -20.52
N LYS A 29 12.72 20.96 -21.64
CA LYS A 29 11.70 21.46 -22.58
C LYS A 29 10.28 21.13 -22.16
N CYS A 30 10.11 20.28 -21.16
CA CYS A 30 8.84 20.03 -20.48
C CYS A 30 9.06 19.87 -18.97
N ASP A 31 8.03 20.23 -18.20
CA ASP A 31 8.10 20.25 -16.73
C ASP A 31 7.80 18.88 -16.13
N VAL A 32 6.93 18.10 -16.78
CA VAL A 32 6.42 16.85 -16.26
C VAL A 32 6.43 15.76 -17.33
N ILE A 33 6.84 14.57 -16.93
CA ILE A 33 6.63 13.35 -17.73
C ILE A 33 5.57 12.49 -17.06
N VAL A 34 4.51 12.15 -17.79
CA VAL A 34 3.47 11.23 -17.33
C VAL A 34 3.76 9.87 -17.91
N ALA A 35 4.23 8.96 -17.08
CA ALA A 35 4.82 7.72 -17.54
C ALA A 35 4.25 6.48 -16.88
N THR A 36 4.35 5.36 -17.56
CA THR A 36 4.29 4.02 -16.96
C THR A 36 5.68 3.58 -16.52
N ILE A 37 5.80 2.38 -15.93
CA ILE A 37 7.10 1.78 -15.58
C ILE A 37 8.10 1.73 -16.74
N ALA A 38 7.65 1.89 -17.98
CA ALA A 38 8.52 1.95 -19.16
C ALA A 38 9.51 3.12 -19.15
N PHE A 39 9.23 4.20 -18.41
CA PHE A 39 10.12 5.34 -18.23
C PHE A 39 11.24 5.06 -17.21
N GLY A 40 11.32 3.83 -16.71
CA GLY A 40 12.15 3.51 -15.56
C GLY A 40 13.62 3.24 -15.85
N MET A 41 13.95 2.53 -16.91
CA MET A 41 15.31 2.06 -17.14
C MET A 41 16.11 3.05 -18.01
N GLY A 42 17.23 3.54 -17.45
CA GLY A 42 18.21 4.33 -18.22
C GLY A 42 17.96 5.86 -18.23
N ILE A 43 17.01 6.37 -17.45
CA ILE A 43 16.80 7.82 -17.33
C ILE A 43 17.56 8.34 -16.12
N ASP A 44 18.58 9.15 -16.41
CA ASP A 44 19.40 9.78 -15.40
C ASP A 44 19.26 11.31 -15.50
N LYS A 45 18.17 11.84 -14.93
CA LYS A 45 17.95 13.27 -14.71
C LYS A 45 18.17 13.52 -13.21
N PRO A 46 19.24 14.28 -12.85
CA PRO A 46 19.64 14.38 -11.45
C PRO A 46 18.70 15.26 -10.61
N ASP A 47 18.06 16.24 -11.22
CA ASP A 47 17.30 17.32 -10.59
C ASP A 47 15.78 17.07 -10.58
N VAL A 48 15.34 15.82 -10.59
CA VAL A 48 13.93 15.48 -10.41
C VAL A 48 13.50 15.86 -8.99
N ARG A 49 12.50 16.75 -8.85
CA ARG A 49 12.00 17.25 -7.56
C ARG A 49 10.81 16.47 -7.04
N TYR A 50 10.02 15.91 -7.93
CA TYR A 50 8.80 15.18 -7.56
C TYR A 50 8.72 13.84 -8.27
N VAL A 51 8.45 12.80 -7.51
CA VAL A 51 7.98 11.51 -8.04
C VAL A 51 6.59 11.26 -7.48
N ILE A 52 5.60 11.20 -8.37
CA ILE A 52 4.20 11.10 -7.99
C ILE A 52 3.64 9.79 -8.55
N HIS A 53 3.23 8.90 -7.67
CA HIS A 53 2.51 7.68 -8.03
C HIS A 53 1.01 7.93 -7.94
N TYR A 54 0.36 7.99 -9.10
CA TYR A 54 -1.10 8.05 -9.18
C TYR A 54 -1.73 6.68 -8.90
N ASP A 55 -1.13 5.62 -9.46
CA ASP A 55 -1.39 4.24 -9.10
C ASP A 55 -0.23 3.73 -8.24
N ILE A 56 -0.53 2.96 -7.19
CA ILE A 56 0.49 2.39 -6.31
C ILE A 56 1.35 1.37 -7.07
N PRO A 57 2.68 1.35 -6.88
CA PRO A 57 3.56 0.31 -7.42
C PRO A 57 3.18 -1.09 -6.93
N LYS A 58 3.53 -2.11 -7.70
CA LYS A 58 3.19 -3.51 -7.40
C LYS A 58 4.03 -4.13 -6.30
N SER A 59 5.14 -3.49 -5.93
CA SER A 59 6.07 -3.94 -4.91
C SER A 59 6.86 -2.77 -4.32
N LEU A 60 7.44 -2.97 -3.15
CA LEU A 60 8.29 -1.96 -2.51
C LEU A 60 9.60 -1.75 -3.27
N GLU A 61 10.12 -2.79 -3.95
CA GLU A 61 11.30 -2.64 -4.82
C GLU A 61 11.00 -1.70 -5.99
N GLY A 62 9.84 -1.86 -6.63
CA GLY A 62 9.38 -0.95 -7.69
C GLY A 62 9.24 0.47 -7.17
N TYR A 63 8.59 0.62 -6.02
CA TYR A 63 8.46 1.91 -5.34
C TYR A 63 9.82 2.56 -5.06
N TYR A 64 10.75 1.83 -4.47
CA TYR A 64 12.09 2.32 -4.17
C TYR A 64 12.86 2.72 -5.43
N GLN A 65 12.82 1.89 -6.46
CA GLN A 65 13.47 2.16 -7.74
C GLN A 65 12.92 3.45 -8.40
N GLU A 66 11.62 3.67 -8.32
CA GLU A 66 10.96 4.83 -8.93
C GLU A 66 11.18 6.09 -8.10
N THR A 67 11.02 6.02 -6.78
CA THR A 67 11.25 7.14 -5.86
C THR A 67 12.73 7.54 -5.77
N GLY A 68 13.65 6.59 -5.94
CA GLY A 68 15.09 6.83 -5.99
C GLY A 68 15.57 7.68 -7.17
N ARG A 69 14.66 8.21 -8.00
CA ARG A 69 14.96 9.19 -9.05
C ARG A 69 14.94 10.62 -8.53
N ALA A 70 14.23 10.88 -7.42
CA ALA A 70 14.14 12.23 -6.85
C ALA A 70 15.44 12.60 -6.15
N GLY A 71 15.93 13.84 -6.41
CA GLY A 71 17.02 14.45 -5.67
C GLY A 71 18.39 13.80 -5.84
N ARG A 72 18.70 13.20 -6.99
CA ARG A 72 20.01 12.57 -7.27
C ARG A 72 21.18 13.57 -7.26
N ASP A 73 20.91 14.83 -7.45
CA ASP A 73 21.88 15.94 -7.34
C ASP A 73 22.17 16.35 -5.88
N GLY A 74 21.57 15.65 -4.89
CA GLY A 74 21.66 16.00 -3.48
C GLY A 74 20.67 17.10 -3.04
N GLY A 75 19.86 17.62 -3.96
CA GLY A 75 18.77 18.54 -3.65
C GLY A 75 17.57 17.82 -3.04
N GLU A 76 16.64 18.59 -2.47
CA GLU A 76 15.41 18.05 -1.93
C GLU A 76 14.52 17.43 -3.02
N GLY A 77 14.00 16.24 -2.74
CA GLY A 77 13.04 15.53 -3.57
C GLY A 77 11.84 15.07 -2.76
N GLN A 78 10.65 15.18 -3.33
CA GLN A 78 9.41 14.72 -2.71
C GLN A 78 8.83 13.53 -3.47
N CYS A 79 8.46 12.48 -2.72
CA CYS A 79 7.81 11.29 -3.24
C CYS A 79 6.39 11.24 -2.68
N ILE A 80 5.39 11.28 -3.57
CA ILE A 80 3.97 11.32 -3.23
C ILE A 80 3.30 10.10 -3.84
N THR A 81 2.56 9.33 -3.04
CA THR A 81 1.83 8.17 -3.51
C THR A 81 0.37 8.26 -3.09
N PHE A 82 -0.53 8.21 -4.07
CA PHE A 82 -1.95 8.03 -3.79
C PHE A 82 -2.23 6.54 -3.59
N TYR A 83 -2.98 6.24 -2.54
CA TYR A 83 -3.29 4.86 -2.18
C TYR A 83 -4.73 4.72 -1.69
N THR A 84 -5.41 3.71 -2.19
CA THR A 84 -6.69 3.23 -1.69
C THR A 84 -6.75 1.70 -1.76
N ASN A 85 -7.64 1.08 -0.98
CA ASN A 85 -7.88 -0.37 -1.08
C ASN A 85 -8.35 -0.83 -2.46
N LYS A 86 -8.97 0.05 -3.25
CA LYS A 86 -9.41 -0.27 -4.60
C LYS A 86 -8.22 -0.52 -5.52
N ASP A 87 -7.07 0.07 -5.22
CA ASP A 87 -5.84 -0.13 -6.00
C ASP A 87 -5.32 -1.55 -5.83
N LEU A 88 -5.37 -2.10 -4.61
CA LEU A 88 -5.02 -3.51 -4.36
C LEU A 88 -5.92 -4.46 -5.15
N GLN A 89 -7.25 -4.26 -5.08
CA GLN A 89 -8.21 -5.07 -5.82
C GLN A 89 -7.98 -5.00 -7.34
N LYS A 90 -7.61 -3.83 -7.86
CA LYS A 90 -7.27 -3.62 -9.26
C LYS A 90 -6.00 -4.40 -9.63
N LEU A 91 -4.95 -4.32 -8.81
CA LEU A 91 -3.69 -5.02 -9.03
C LEU A 91 -3.84 -6.54 -8.90
N GLU A 92 -4.64 -7.05 -7.97
CA GLU A 92 -4.96 -8.46 -7.86
C GLU A 92 -5.65 -9.02 -9.12
N LYS A 93 -6.54 -8.25 -9.74
CA LYS A 93 -7.18 -8.65 -11.01
C LYS A 93 -6.16 -8.84 -12.14
N PHE A 94 -5.09 -8.05 -12.19
CA PHE A 94 -4.03 -8.22 -13.18
C PHE A 94 -3.18 -9.48 -12.98
N MET A 95 -3.30 -10.14 -11.83
CA MET A 95 -2.63 -11.42 -11.57
C MET A 95 -3.48 -12.63 -11.95
N GLN A 96 -4.79 -12.43 -12.18
CA GLN A 96 -5.68 -13.51 -12.61
C GLN A 96 -5.22 -14.09 -13.95
N GLY A 97 -5.22 -15.41 -14.04
CA GLY A 97 -4.77 -16.14 -15.24
C GLY A 97 -3.27 -16.41 -15.32
N LYS A 98 -2.46 -15.91 -14.38
CA LYS A 98 -1.07 -16.29 -14.26
C LYS A 98 -0.90 -17.64 -13.53
N PRO A 99 0.29 -18.30 -13.63
CA PRO A 99 0.61 -19.47 -12.82
C PRO A 99 0.40 -19.22 -11.34
N VAL A 100 -0.06 -20.21 -10.60
CA VAL A 100 -0.41 -20.10 -9.16
C VAL A 100 0.76 -19.52 -8.34
N ALA A 101 1.98 -20.02 -8.57
CA ALA A 101 3.17 -19.53 -7.88
C ALA A 101 3.43 -18.03 -8.12
N GLU A 102 3.20 -17.52 -9.34
CA GLU A 102 3.33 -16.09 -9.62
C GLU A 102 2.22 -15.27 -8.95
N GLN A 103 1.01 -15.84 -8.83
CA GLN A 103 -0.07 -15.17 -8.12
C GLN A 103 0.22 -15.05 -6.62
N GLU A 104 0.77 -16.11 -6.00
CA GLU A 104 1.14 -16.12 -4.59
C GLU A 104 2.23 -15.09 -4.29
N ILE A 105 3.31 -15.09 -5.07
CA ILE A 105 4.38 -14.10 -4.94
C ILE A 105 3.82 -12.68 -5.15
N GLY A 106 3.01 -12.47 -6.18
CA GLY A 106 2.42 -11.17 -6.47
C GLY A 106 1.51 -10.66 -5.35
N LYS A 107 0.72 -11.54 -4.71
CA LYS A 107 -0.11 -11.21 -3.55
C LYS A 107 0.73 -10.82 -2.35
N GLN A 108 1.83 -11.54 -2.10
CA GLN A 108 2.75 -11.22 -1.01
C GLN A 108 3.35 -9.82 -1.20
N LEU A 109 3.87 -9.51 -2.38
CA LEU A 109 4.43 -8.19 -2.70
C LEU A 109 3.38 -7.05 -2.58
N LEU A 110 2.13 -7.32 -2.97
CA LEU A 110 1.04 -6.35 -2.78
C LEU A 110 0.71 -6.15 -1.31
N LEU A 111 0.73 -7.21 -0.49
CA LEU A 111 0.50 -7.11 0.95
C LEU A 111 1.58 -6.27 1.62
N GLU A 112 2.84 -6.48 1.29
CA GLU A 112 3.98 -5.69 1.78
C GLU A 112 3.85 -4.22 1.39
N THR A 113 3.44 -3.94 0.15
CA THR A 113 3.21 -2.58 -0.32
C THR A 113 2.03 -1.91 0.40
N ALA A 114 0.95 -2.65 0.64
CA ALA A 114 -0.18 -2.19 1.43
C ALA A 114 0.22 -1.91 2.87
N SER A 115 1.00 -2.80 3.47
CA SER A 115 1.58 -2.66 4.80
C SER A 115 2.35 -1.34 4.93
N TYR A 116 3.25 -1.10 3.99
CA TYR A 116 4.00 0.15 3.93
C TYR A 116 3.08 1.38 3.80
N ALA A 117 2.08 1.33 2.92
CA ALA A 117 1.18 2.45 2.66
C ALA A 117 0.30 2.78 3.89
N GLU A 118 -0.15 1.78 4.62
CA GLU A 118 -1.09 1.92 5.75
C GLU A 118 -0.42 2.08 7.11
N SER A 119 0.85 1.67 7.23
CA SER A 119 1.61 1.78 8.47
C SER A 119 1.65 3.22 9.00
N SER A 120 1.62 3.36 10.32
CA SER A 120 1.88 4.61 11.04
C SER A 120 3.35 4.81 11.42
N LEU A 121 4.21 3.84 11.11
CA LEU A 121 5.65 3.91 11.37
C LEU A 121 6.35 4.87 10.42
N CYS A 122 7.55 5.29 10.79
CA CYS A 122 8.39 6.12 9.93
C CYS A 122 8.62 5.46 8.56
N ARG A 123 8.25 6.13 7.46
CA ARG A 123 8.39 5.61 6.09
C ARG A 123 9.82 5.20 5.77
N ARG A 124 10.79 6.02 6.15
CA ARG A 124 12.21 5.74 5.91
C ARG A 124 12.66 4.50 6.67
N ARG A 125 12.32 4.39 7.95
CA ARG A 125 12.65 3.23 8.76
C ARG A 125 12.08 1.95 8.18
N THR A 126 10.78 1.96 7.84
CA THR A 126 10.10 0.79 7.28
C THR A 126 10.73 0.35 5.95
N LEU A 127 11.04 1.30 5.07
CA LEU A 127 11.63 1.01 3.76
C LEU A 127 13.06 0.47 3.88
N LEU A 128 13.91 1.08 4.72
CA LEU A 128 15.28 0.62 4.96
C LEU A 128 15.30 -0.76 5.59
N HIS A 129 14.44 -0.99 6.60
CA HIS A 129 14.29 -2.31 7.22
C HIS A 129 13.86 -3.39 6.22
N TYR A 130 12.96 -3.07 5.29
CA TYR A 130 12.57 -3.98 4.21
C TYR A 130 13.75 -4.43 3.37
N PHE A 131 14.72 -3.55 3.12
CA PHE A 131 15.97 -3.87 2.40
C PHE A 131 17.10 -4.42 3.31
N GLY A 132 16.80 -4.72 4.57
CA GLY A 132 17.75 -5.29 5.51
C GLY A 132 18.73 -4.28 6.12
N GLU A 133 18.42 -2.98 6.05
CA GLU A 133 19.22 -1.92 6.63
C GLU A 133 18.63 -1.45 7.97
N ASP A 134 19.47 -1.38 9.00
CA ASP A 134 19.09 -0.86 10.30
C ASP A 134 19.04 0.67 10.30
N TYR A 135 17.90 1.21 10.71
CA TYR A 135 17.71 2.64 10.90
C TYR A 135 17.36 2.93 12.37
N ASN A 136 18.34 3.44 13.12
CA ASN A 136 18.29 3.59 14.57
C ASN A 136 17.48 4.81 15.05
N GLN A 137 16.76 5.51 14.17
CA GLN A 137 15.92 6.64 14.54
C GLN A 137 14.44 6.27 14.37
N ASP A 138 13.64 6.55 15.39
CA ASP A 138 12.19 6.33 15.33
C ASP A 138 11.47 7.38 14.47
N ASN A 139 12.09 8.54 14.28
CA ASN A 139 11.53 9.68 13.55
C ASN A 139 12.57 10.26 12.59
N CYS A 140 12.26 10.26 11.29
CA CYS A 140 13.16 10.83 10.28
C CYS A 140 12.98 12.35 10.07
N GLY A 141 12.03 12.98 10.73
CA GLY A 141 11.74 14.41 10.64
C GLY A 141 11.17 14.89 9.29
N ASN A 142 10.90 13.98 8.34
CA ASN A 142 10.57 14.39 6.97
C ASN A 142 9.34 13.67 6.36
N CYS A 143 9.05 12.43 6.73
CA CYS A 143 7.92 11.71 6.14
C CYS A 143 6.58 12.13 6.75
N ASP A 144 5.50 11.83 6.05
CA ASP A 144 4.11 12.12 6.46
C ASP A 144 3.78 11.63 7.87
N ASN A 145 4.18 10.39 8.22
CA ASN A 145 3.94 9.81 9.54
C ASN A 145 4.76 10.48 10.65
N CYS A 146 5.97 10.94 10.35
CA CYS A 146 6.81 11.64 11.32
C CYS A 146 6.38 13.10 11.55
N LEU A 147 5.93 13.77 10.49
CA LEU A 147 5.44 15.14 10.56
C LEU A 147 4.04 15.22 11.16
N ASN A 148 3.21 14.21 10.92
CA ASN A 148 1.83 14.14 11.41
C ASN A 148 1.58 12.79 12.09
N PRO A 149 2.16 12.54 13.28
CA PRO A 149 2.04 11.26 13.95
C PRO A 149 0.57 10.94 14.27
N LYS A 150 0.13 9.75 13.87
CA LYS A 150 -1.22 9.27 14.15
C LYS A 150 -1.33 8.90 15.64
N LYS A 151 -2.47 9.23 16.26
CA LYS A 151 -2.77 8.79 17.61
C LYS A 151 -2.86 7.26 17.62
N GLN A 152 -2.02 6.64 18.43
CA GLN A 152 -2.09 5.21 18.69
C GLN A 152 -3.12 4.93 19.79
N VAL A 153 -3.80 3.81 19.68
CA VAL A 153 -4.73 3.31 20.69
C VAL A 153 -4.31 1.89 21.08
N GLU A 154 -4.49 1.59 22.36
CA GLU A 154 -4.29 0.22 22.85
C GLU A 154 -5.39 -0.67 22.28
N ALA A 155 -5.02 -1.78 21.65
CA ALA A 155 -5.93 -2.70 21.00
C ALA A 155 -5.65 -4.18 21.35
N LYS A 156 -4.94 -4.43 22.45
CA LYS A 156 -4.57 -5.78 22.87
C LYS A 156 -5.81 -6.66 23.10
N ASP A 157 -6.79 -6.15 23.80
CA ASP A 157 -8.00 -6.91 24.14
C ASP A 157 -8.83 -7.19 22.88
N ASP A 158 -8.94 -6.22 21.97
CA ASP A 158 -9.58 -6.40 20.67
C ASP A 158 -8.86 -7.50 19.85
N LEU A 159 -7.53 -7.47 19.83
CA LEU A 159 -6.73 -8.45 19.11
C LEU A 159 -6.87 -9.85 19.70
N CYS A 160 -6.90 -9.98 21.05
CA CYS A 160 -7.13 -11.24 21.71
C CYS A 160 -8.51 -11.83 21.34
N ALA A 161 -9.58 -11.03 21.40
CA ALA A 161 -10.92 -11.46 21.03
C ALA A 161 -11.01 -11.89 19.55
N ILE A 162 -10.34 -11.16 18.65
CA ILE A 162 -10.25 -11.52 17.22
C ILE A 162 -9.56 -12.88 17.06
N ILE A 163 -8.40 -13.10 17.69
CA ILE A 163 -7.64 -14.34 17.59
C ILE A 163 -8.45 -15.52 18.16
N GLU A 164 -9.08 -15.35 19.32
CA GLU A 164 -9.93 -16.38 19.92
C GLU A 164 -11.10 -16.77 19.00
N THR A 165 -11.71 -15.76 18.35
CA THR A 165 -12.78 -16.01 17.37
C THR A 165 -12.25 -16.77 16.15
N ILE A 166 -11.10 -16.39 15.61
CA ILE A 166 -10.44 -17.07 14.48
C ILE A 166 -10.19 -18.55 14.82
N LEU A 167 -9.65 -18.82 16.01
CA LEU A 167 -9.36 -20.18 16.47
C LEU A 167 -10.64 -21.01 16.64
N ALA A 168 -11.70 -20.43 17.21
CA ALA A 168 -13.00 -21.08 17.35
C ALA A 168 -13.62 -21.45 15.99
N LEU A 169 -13.42 -20.61 14.98
CA LEU A 169 -13.87 -20.79 13.60
C LEU A 169 -12.95 -21.68 12.77
N LYS A 170 -11.85 -22.19 13.32
CA LYS A 170 -10.85 -23.03 12.62
C LYS A 170 -10.26 -22.35 11.38
N GLU A 171 -10.01 -21.05 11.46
CA GLU A 171 -9.33 -20.22 10.45
C GLU A 171 -9.98 -20.21 9.04
N LYS A 172 -11.30 -20.49 8.93
CA LYS A 172 -11.96 -20.67 7.63
C LYS A 172 -12.70 -19.45 7.10
N PHE A 173 -12.79 -18.37 7.87
CA PHE A 173 -13.68 -17.27 7.56
C PHE A 173 -12.93 -15.94 7.36
N LYS A 174 -13.53 -15.03 6.58
CA LYS A 174 -12.96 -13.72 6.27
C LYS A 174 -13.12 -12.74 7.44
N ALA A 175 -12.35 -11.63 7.40
CA ALA A 175 -12.37 -10.57 8.41
C ALA A 175 -13.78 -10.03 8.71
N ASP A 176 -14.59 -9.77 7.67
CA ASP A 176 -15.95 -9.28 7.83
C ASP A 176 -16.84 -10.24 8.63
N TYR A 177 -16.65 -11.54 8.41
CA TYR A 177 -17.40 -12.58 9.12
C TYR A 177 -17.01 -12.63 10.60
N ILE A 178 -15.72 -12.58 10.90
CA ILE A 178 -15.19 -12.52 12.27
C ILE A 178 -15.71 -11.29 13.00
N THR A 179 -15.65 -10.13 12.35
CA THR A 179 -16.18 -8.89 12.88
C THR A 179 -17.68 -8.98 13.16
N ASN A 180 -18.47 -9.57 12.22
CA ASN A 180 -19.92 -9.74 12.41
C ASN A 180 -20.26 -10.62 13.62
N ILE A 181 -19.47 -11.66 13.91
CA ILE A 181 -19.64 -12.47 15.11
C ILE A 181 -19.40 -11.63 16.36
N LEU A 182 -18.26 -10.91 16.43
CA LEU A 182 -17.91 -10.12 17.60
C LEU A 182 -18.92 -9.02 17.91
N ILE A 183 -19.49 -8.37 16.90
CA ILE A 183 -20.52 -7.34 17.09
C ILE A 183 -21.95 -7.88 17.20
N GLY A 184 -22.15 -9.20 17.15
CA GLY A 184 -23.48 -9.83 17.27
C GLY A 184 -24.39 -9.59 16.07
N LYS A 185 -23.83 -9.38 14.87
CA LYS A 185 -24.60 -9.13 13.65
C LYS A 185 -25.09 -10.45 13.05
N GLU A 186 -26.37 -10.72 13.18
CA GLU A 186 -26.99 -11.89 12.59
C GLU A 186 -26.98 -11.84 11.06
N THR A 187 -26.36 -12.83 10.44
CA THR A 187 -26.43 -13.05 8.99
C THR A 187 -26.95 -14.46 8.70
N ASN A 188 -27.48 -14.69 7.51
CA ASN A 188 -27.93 -16.03 7.11
C ASN A 188 -26.78 -17.04 7.17
N GLU A 189 -25.56 -16.62 6.87
CA GLU A 189 -24.37 -17.47 6.90
C GLU A 189 -24.00 -17.85 8.35
N ILE A 190 -23.99 -16.90 9.28
CA ILE A 190 -23.73 -17.15 10.71
C ILE A 190 -24.74 -18.14 11.28
N LYS A 191 -26.03 -17.96 10.98
CA LYS A 191 -27.09 -18.86 11.42
C LYS A 191 -26.96 -20.28 10.82
N SER A 192 -26.53 -20.38 9.56
CA SER A 192 -26.37 -21.68 8.90
C SER A 192 -25.28 -22.55 9.51
N TYR A 193 -24.29 -21.93 10.16
CA TYR A 193 -23.20 -22.61 10.87
C TYR A 193 -23.44 -22.69 12.39
N ASN A 194 -24.55 -22.15 12.92
CA ASN A 194 -24.84 -21.98 14.35
C ASN A 194 -23.73 -21.19 15.10
N HIS A 195 -23.09 -20.25 14.41
CA HIS A 195 -22.04 -19.42 15.02
C HIS A 195 -22.60 -18.25 15.84
N ASP A 196 -23.88 -18.02 15.81
CA ASP A 196 -24.63 -17.16 16.74
C ASP A 196 -24.74 -17.71 18.16
N GLU A 197 -24.41 -19.02 18.35
CA GLU A 197 -24.34 -19.69 19.66
C GLU A 197 -22.92 -19.64 20.28
N LEU A 198 -21.91 -19.08 19.59
CA LEU A 198 -20.54 -18.96 20.11
C LEU A 198 -20.48 -17.96 21.29
N GLU A 199 -19.64 -18.23 22.29
CA GLU A 199 -19.44 -17.35 23.46
C GLU A 199 -19.02 -15.93 23.03
N MET A 200 -18.28 -15.80 21.93
CA MET A 200 -17.82 -14.52 21.42
C MET A 200 -18.88 -13.77 20.60
N PHE A 201 -20.04 -14.36 20.34
CA PHE A 201 -21.09 -13.69 19.57
C PHE A 201 -21.69 -12.52 20.36
N GLY A 202 -21.57 -11.30 19.81
CA GLY A 202 -22.13 -10.08 20.40
C GLY A 202 -21.40 -9.61 21.66
N THR A 203 -20.15 -10.02 21.87
CA THR A 203 -19.34 -9.53 23.01
C THR A 203 -18.86 -8.10 22.84
N MET A 204 -18.95 -7.56 21.62
CA MET A 204 -18.59 -6.18 21.30
C MET A 204 -19.77 -5.41 20.72
N GLY A 205 -19.73 -4.07 20.76
CA GLY A 205 -20.80 -3.23 20.28
C GLY A 205 -20.79 -3.05 18.74
N ALA A 206 -21.94 -2.76 18.15
CA ALA A 206 -22.06 -2.48 16.71
C ALA A 206 -21.17 -1.30 16.26
N ASP A 207 -20.92 -0.33 17.15
CA ASP A 207 -20.05 0.82 16.89
C ASP A 207 -18.56 0.43 16.75
N ASP A 208 -18.17 -0.76 17.21
CA ASP A 208 -16.80 -1.27 17.17
C ASP A 208 -16.40 -1.86 15.80
N GLU A 209 -17.34 -2.01 14.87
CA GLU A 209 -17.10 -2.63 13.55
C GLU A 209 -15.86 -2.06 12.84
N ARG A 210 -15.77 -0.73 12.77
CA ARG A 210 -14.65 -0.05 12.11
C ARG A 210 -13.32 -0.25 12.85
N ARG A 211 -13.36 -0.26 14.18
CA ARG A 211 -12.19 -0.45 15.02
C ARG A 211 -11.66 -1.87 14.87
N LEU A 212 -12.52 -2.87 14.96
CA LEU A 212 -12.16 -4.29 14.79
C LEU A 212 -11.56 -4.57 13.41
N MET A 213 -12.18 -4.06 12.36
CA MET A 213 -11.64 -4.17 11.00
C MET A 213 -10.26 -3.53 10.86
N ALA A 214 -10.03 -2.39 11.52
CA ALA A 214 -8.72 -1.74 11.53
C ALA A 214 -7.67 -2.58 12.31
N VAL A 215 -8.05 -3.19 13.43
CA VAL A 215 -7.17 -4.06 14.22
C VAL A 215 -6.80 -5.32 13.44
N ILE A 216 -7.79 -6.00 12.83
CA ILE A 216 -7.54 -7.17 11.96
C ILE A 216 -6.55 -6.81 10.86
N ARG A 217 -6.78 -5.68 10.20
CA ARG A 217 -5.92 -5.21 9.11
C ARG A 217 -4.50 -4.92 9.59
N GLN A 218 -4.33 -4.22 10.72
CA GLN A 218 -3.01 -3.97 11.27
C GLN A 218 -2.30 -5.26 11.69
N ALA A 219 -3.02 -6.24 12.23
CA ALA A 219 -2.47 -7.54 12.60
C ALA A 219 -2.01 -8.37 11.39
N ILE A 220 -2.66 -8.23 10.24
CA ILE A 220 -2.23 -8.89 8.99
C ILE A 220 -0.96 -8.23 8.43
N ILE A 221 -0.78 -6.95 8.70
CA ILE A 221 0.27 -6.08 8.17
C ILE A 221 1.54 -6.10 9.05
N ALA A 222 1.41 -6.40 10.35
CA ALA A 222 2.51 -6.41 11.31
C ALA A 222 3.34 -7.69 11.23
#